data_6c1c78ad5f1b584e6982ef95fece5213
#
_entry.id   6c1c78ad5f1b584e6982ef95fece5213
#
_cell.length_a   1.000
_cell.length_b   1.000
_cell.length_c   1.000
_cell.angle_alpha   90.00
_cell.angle_beta   90.00
_cell.angle_gamma   90.00
#
_symmetry.space_group_name_H-M   'P 1'
#
loop_
_entity.id
_entity.type
_entity.pdbx_description
1 polymer ?
#
loop_
_entity_poly.entity_id
_entity_poly.type
_entity_poly.pdbx_seq_one_letter_code
_entity_poly.pdbx_strand_id
1 'polypeptide(L)'
;PMPAFTKEEYRARTDRLRQQMAERGIDTLLVLHEGNMNYLTGYEGFSDYVPQLALVCQDEEDPWLILREMDVMSADASSYLPQSRILSYPEKYVASTQLTAWEPIADLVRENSKSSRIGVELSGKMLGIRGHAALSKGLGMSEFIDADGMVFALKAIKSPAELTYMEQAGKIVDRAMEIGRLAIAVGARECDVGAAVTHALHSGLPEFAGWTSRMPVSMPVGSPANAVHLTWSDERYKMGCQTNFEIAAFRRRYACALARTVFLGEPSARSRHVHRACVDGFVAAFDAIRAGVTSNDVERAFRREFEPRGVRKESRIGYSIGVDWADGGPSIQAGDETVLQANMTFHLIIGVFEKTDGYIFSETIRVTDNGAKSFSNMSRELLVNH
;
A
#
# COMPACT_ATOMS: atom_id res chain seq x y z
N PRO A 1 5.88 -4.53 21.44
CA PRO A 1 6.62 -3.73 20.48
C PRO A 1 6.31 -2.26 20.69
N MET A 2 7.31 -1.40 20.65
CA MET A 2 7.10 0.04 20.75
C MET A 2 6.43 0.56 19.46
N PRO A 3 5.58 1.61 19.55
CA PRO A 3 5.05 2.31 18.39
C PRO A 3 6.15 2.72 17.41
N ALA A 4 5.81 2.78 16.11
CA ALA A 4 6.77 3.11 15.06
C ALA A 4 7.26 4.56 15.11
N PHE A 5 6.47 5.45 15.71
CA PHE A 5 6.76 6.89 15.80
C PHE A 5 6.56 7.40 17.22
N THR A 6 6.97 8.64 17.46
CA THR A 6 6.73 9.30 18.74
C THR A 6 5.25 9.67 18.90
N LYS A 7 4.83 9.85 20.15
CA LYS A 7 3.47 10.30 20.47
C LYS A 7 3.15 11.65 19.82
N GLU A 8 4.13 12.54 19.79
CA GLU A 8 4.00 13.88 19.18
C GLU A 8 3.73 13.79 17.68
N GLU A 9 4.36 12.83 16.98
CA GLU A 9 4.10 12.62 15.56
C GLU A 9 2.67 12.10 15.32
N TYR A 10 2.20 11.14 16.11
CA TYR A 10 0.82 10.66 16.01
C TYR A 10 -0.20 11.76 16.29
N ARG A 11 0.04 12.58 17.31
CA ARG A 11 -0.83 13.71 17.63
C ARG A 11 -0.85 14.76 16.54
N ALA A 12 0.29 15.08 15.95
CA ALA A 12 0.37 16.01 14.82
C ALA A 12 -0.44 15.52 13.61
N ARG A 13 -0.48 14.20 13.37
CA ARG A 13 -1.34 13.60 12.32
C ARG A 13 -2.82 13.75 12.65
N THR A 14 -3.20 13.49 13.89
CA THR A 14 -4.58 13.65 14.37
C THR A 14 -5.02 15.12 14.34
N ASP A 15 -4.13 16.06 14.68
CA ASP A 15 -4.41 17.50 14.60
C ASP A 15 -4.71 17.96 13.16
N ARG A 16 -3.89 17.52 12.19
CA ARG A 16 -4.17 17.81 10.78
C ARG A 16 -5.49 17.20 10.31
N LEU A 17 -5.82 15.99 10.78
CA LEU A 17 -7.09 15.36 10.48
C LEU A 17 -8.27 16.16 11.04
N ARG A 18 -8.17 16.63 12.29
CA ARG A 18 -9.22 17.46 12.91
C ARG A 18 -9.44 18.78 12.18
N GLN A 19 -8.37 19.39 11.64
CA GLN A 19 -8.52 20.58 10.78
C GLN A 19 -9.35 20.28 9.53
N GLN A 20 -9.05 19.18 8.82
CA GLN A 20 -9.86 18.75 7.66
C GLN A 20 -11.29 18.38 8.04
N MET A 21 -11.49 17.74 9.19
CA MET A 21 -12.82 17.43 9.72
C MET A 21 -13.62 18.73 9.95
N ALA A 22 -13.00 19.75 10.57
CA ALA A 22 -13.65 21.05 10.80
C ALA A 22 -14.07 21.73 9.51
N GLU A 23 -13.20 21.73 8.49
CA GLU A 23 -13.51 22.28 7.16
C GLU A 23 -14.70 21.59 6.49
N ARG A 24 -14.88 20.30 6.72
CA ARG A 24 -15.97 19.50 6.18
C ARG A 24 -17.18 19.40 7.12
N GLY A 25 -17.13 20.07 8.25
CA GLY A 25 -18.21 20.03 9.23
C GLY A 25 -18.44 18.67 9.89
N ILE A 26 -17.37 17.90 10.10
CA ILE A 26 -17.39 16.59 10.76
C ILE A 26 -16.93 16.77 12.20
N ASP A 27 -17.76 16.34 13.16
CA ASP A 27 -17.42 16.41 14.60
C ASP A 27 -16.78 15.10 15.09
N THR A 28 -17.22 13.98 14.51
CA THR A 28 -16.75 12.63 14.84
C THR A 28 -16.46 11.86 13.56
N LEU A 29 -15.31 11.21 13.49
CA LEU A 29 -14.87 10.41 12.33
C LEU A 29 -14.63 8.97 12.75
N LEU A 30 -15.24 8.04 12.02
CA LEU A 30 -14.99 6.60 12.13
C LEU A 30 -14.00 6.19 11.03
N VAL A 31 -12.78 5.86 11.45
CA VAL A 31 -11.68 5.42 10.57
C VAL A 31 -11.63 3.90 10.56
N LEU A 32 -11.96 3.28 9.43
CA LEU A 32 -12.16 1.83 9.31
C LEU A 32 -11.02 1.11 8.57
N HIS A 33 -10.26 1.81 7.74
CA HIS A 33 -9.14 1.20 7.04
C HIS A 33 -7.98 0.94 8.01
N GLU A 34 -7.47 -0.29 8.04
CA GLU A 34 -6.39 -0.69 8.96
C GLU A 34 -5.15 0.17 8.85
N GLY A 35 -4.71 0.47 7.62
CA GLY A 35 -3.56 1.35 7.40
C GLY A 35 -3.79 2.75 7.95
N ASN A 36 -5.02 3.26 7.89
CA ASN A 36 -5.40 4.55 8.44
C ASN A 36 -5.47 4.51 9.97
N MET A 37 -6.00 3.43 10.54
CA MET A 37 -5.97 3.20 12.00
C MET A 37 -4.52 3.16 12.52
N ASN A 38 -3.65 2.40 11.87
CA ASN A 38 -2.23 2.33 12.22
C ASN A 38 -1.55 3.71 12.09
N TYR A 39 -1.82 4.44 11.01
CA TYR A 39 -1.27 5.78 10.78
C TYR A 39 -1.59 6.76 11.91
N LEU A 40 -2.80 6.68 12.47
CA LEU A 40 -3.26 7.57 13.54
C LEU A 40 -2.91 7.08 14.94
N THR A 41 -2.74 5.78 15.17
CA THR A 41 -2.64 5.21 16.52
C THR A 41 -1.41 4.35 16.77
N GLY A 42 -0.78 3.86 15.72
CA GLY A 42 0.31 2.89 15.82
C GLY A 42 -0.16 1.44 16.01
N TYR A 43 -1.47 1.19 16.09
CA TYR A 43 -2.00 -0.17 16.27
C TYR A 43 -1.56 -1.13 15.16
N GLU A 44 -0.94 -2.25 15.54
CA GLU A 44 -0.31 -3.23 14.64
C GLU A 44 -1.11 -4.54 14.49
N GLY A 45 -2.26 -4.68 15.15
CA GLY A 45 -3.10 -5.86 15.02
C GLY A 45 -3.52 -6.11 13.56
N PHE A 46 -3.76 -7.38 13.22
CA PHE A 46 -4.15 -7.78 11.87
C PHE A 46 -5.53 -8.45 11.81
N SER A 47 -6.44 -8.08 12.72
CA SER A 47 -7.80 -8.62 12.78
C SER A 47 -8.73 -7.96 11.75
N ASP A 48 -8.32 -7.95 10.47
CA ASP A 48 -9.05 -7.33 9.37
C ASP A 48 -10.33 -8.10 8.94
N TYR A 49 -10.61 -9.20 9.61
CA TYR A 49 -11.77 -10.07 9.38
C TYR A 49 -12.92 -9.83 10.36
N VAL A 50 -12.77 -8.87 11.27
CA VAL A 50 -13.82 -8.41 12.20
C VAL A 50 -13.94 -6.89 12.18
N PRO A 51 -15.12 -6.32 12.53
CA PRO A 51 -15.26 -4.88 12.68
C PRO A 51 -14.30 -4.31 13.72
N GLN A 52 -13.58 -3.27 13.33
CA GLN A 52 -12.69 -2.48 14.18
C GLN A 52 -12.56 -1.07 13.61
N LEU A 53 -12.27 -0.09 14.45
CA LEU A 53 -12.10 1.29 14.01
C LEU A 53 -11.26 2.13 14.97
N ALA A 54 -10.72 3.23 14.45
CA ALA A 54 -10.29 4.35 15.27
C ALA A 54 -11.38 5.44 15.24
N LEU A 55 -11.74 5.95 16.41
CA LEU A 55 -12.72 7.02 16.57
C LEU A 55 -12.00 8.32 16.86
N VAL A 56 -12.17 9.32 16.01
CA VAL A 56 -11.56 10.65 16.15
C VAL A 56 -12.65 11.68 16.42
N CYS A 57 -12.52 12.41 17.52
CA CYS A 57 -13.46 13.46 17.92
C CYS A 57 -12.79 14.84 17.86
N GLN A 58 -13.54 15.86 17.45
CA GLN A 58 -13.03 17.25 17.34
C GLN A 58 -12.58 17.83 18.67
N ASP A 59 -13.23 17.48 19.74
CA ASP A 59 -13.00 18.01 21.10
C ASP A 59 -12.00 17.18 21.94
N GLU A 60 -11.36 16.18 21.31
CA GLU A 60 -10.42 15.30 22.01
C GLU A 60 -9.05 15.23 21.33
N GLU A 61 -8.00 15.22 22.15
CA GLU A 61 -6.61 15.22 21.66
C GLU A 61 -6.20 13.88 21.04
N ASP A 62 -6.53 12.78 21.72
CA ASP A 62 -6.15 11.43 21.29
C ASP A 62 -7.40 10.68 20.77
N PRO A 63 -7.25 9.88 19.71
CA PRO A 63 -8.33 9.02 19.23
C PRO A 63 -8.66 7.88 20.21
N TRP A 64 -9.78 7.22 19.98
CA TRP A 64 -10.11 5.94 20.60
C TRP A 64 -9.86 4.81 19.61
N LEU A 65 -9.53 3.61 20.13
CA LEU A 65 -9.64 2.36 19.38
C LEU A 65 -10.85 1.59 19.87
N ILE A 66 -11.66 1.06 18.95
CA ILE A 66 -12.77 0.17 19.22
C ILE A 66 -12.49 -1.15 18.50
N LEU A 67 -12.28 -2.21 19.28
CA LEU A 67 -11.80 -3.51 18.82
C LEU A 67 -12.63 -4.64 19.40
N ARG A 68 -12.46 -5.86 18.89
CA ARG A 68 -12.93 -7.03 19.61
C ARG A 68 -12.15 -7.19 20.92
N GLU A 69 -12.75 -7.83 21.91
CA GLU A 69 -12.19 -7.95 23.27
C GLU A 69 -10.80 -8.59 23.29
N MET A 70 -10.58 -9.65 22.51
CA MET A 70 -9.29 -10.36 22.43
C MET A 70 -8.14 -9.48 21.89
N ASP A 71 -8.41 -8.45 21.12
CA ASP A 71 -7.40 -7.59 20.50
C ASP A 71 -6.95 -6.40 21.38
N VAL A 72 -7.60 -6.20 22.54
CA VAL A 72 -7.27 -5.09 23.46
C VAL A 72 -5.80 -5.13 23.87
N MET A 73 -5.26 -6.32 24.22
CA MET A 73 -3.88 -6.45 24.62
C MET A 73 -2.90 -6.23 23.45
N SER A 74 -3.32 -6.51 22.21
CA SER A 74 -2.52 -6.23 21.03
C SER A 74 -2.42 -4.70 20.80
N ALA A 75 -3.48 -3.98 21.05
CA ALA A 75 -3.49 -2.52 20.97
C ALA A 75 -2.67 -1.88 22.11
N ASP A 76 -2.81 -2.36 23.33
CA ASP A 76 -2.01 -1.90 24.46
C ASP A 76 -0.50 -2.09 24.24
N ALA A 77 -0.13 -3.21 23.61
CA ALA A 77 1.26 -3.53 23.31
C ALA A 77 1.86 -2.77 22.12
N SER A 78 1.07 -2.23 21.20
CA SER A 78 1.56 -1.68 19.94
C SER A 78 1.21 -0.23 19.67
N SER A 79 0.07 0.27 20.17
CA SER A 79 -0.33 1.68 19.98
C SER A 79 0.37 2.62 20.97
N TYR A 80 0.36 3.90 20.66
CA TYR A 80 0.83 4.93 21.62
C TYR A 80 -0.26 5.31 22.65
N LEU A 81 -1.50 4.84 22.44
CA LEU A 81 -2.66 5.20 23.25
C LEU A 81 -2.59 4.52 24.63
N PRO A 82 -3.01 5.21 25.69
CA PRO A 82 -3.17 4.57 26.98
C PRO A 82 -4.35 3.57 26.93
N GLN A 83 -4.31 2.56 27.78
CA GLN A 83 -5.34 1.52 27.84
C GLN A 83 -6.76 2.09 28.03
N SER A 84 -6.89 3.24 28.70
CA SER A 84 -8.17 3.95 28.86
C SER A 84 -8.79 4.45 27.54
N ARG A 85 -8.04 4.47 26.44
CA ARG A 85 -8.49 4.83 25.09
C ARG A 85 -8.76 3.63 24.19
N ILE A 86 -8.71 2.42 24.74
CA ILE A 86 -8.96 1.18 24.01
C ILE A 86 -10.26 0.58 24.51
N LEU A 87 -11.30 0.63 23.69
CA LEU A 87 -12.63 0.12 23.97
C LEU A 87 -12.82 -1.23 23.24
N SER A 88 -13.70 -2.08 23.76
CA SER A 88 -13.94 -3.37 23.13
C SER A 88 -15.40 -3.78 23.16
N TYR A 89 -15.76 -4.61 22.20
CA TYR A 89 -17.04 -5.32 22.17
C TYR A 89 -16.84 -6.82 22.45
N PRO A 90 -17.86 -7.48 23.06
CA PRO A 90 -17.75 -8.88 23.48
C PRO A 90 -17.57 -9.87 22.33
N GLU A 91 -16.86 -10.96 22.58
CA GLU A 91 -16.56 -12.04 21.61
C GLU A 91 -17.82 -12.72 21.05
N LYS A 92 -18.97 -12.69 21.73
CA LYS A 92 -20.24 -13.27 21.22
C LYS A 92 -20.71 -12.68 19.88
N TYR A 93 -20.20 -11.51 19.50
CA TYR A 93 -20.51 -10.84 18.22
C TYR A 93 -19.61 -11.30 17.07
N VAL A 94 -18.51 -12.01 17.38
CA VAL A 94 -17.56 -12.53 16.38
C VAL A 94 -18.12 -13.82 15.79
N ALA A 95 -18.07 -13.91 14.45
CA ALA A 95 -18.55 -15.08 13.70
C ALA A 95 -20.04 -15.45 13.94
N SER A 96 -20.84 -14.52 14.45
CA SER A 96 -22.28 -14.72 14.62
C SER A 96 -23.00 -14.55 13.29
N THR A 97 -23.99 -15.42 13.02
CA THR A 97 -24.89 -15.29 11.87
C THR A 97 -26.10 -14.39 12.18
N GLN A 98 -26.39 -14.14 13.45
CA GLN A 98 -27.54 -13.37 13.90
C GLN A 98 -27.16 -12.00 14.46
N LEU A 99 -26.05 -11.91 15.19
CA LEU A 99 -25.54 -10.68 15.79
C LEU A 99 -24.55 -9.99 14.87
N THR A 100 -24.45 -8.69 14.97
CA THR A 100 -23.41 -7.91 14.30
C THR A 100 -22.66 -7.05 15.32
N ALA A 101 -21.33 -7.04 15.24
CA ALA A 101 -20.49 -6.21 16.10
C ALA A 101 -20.75 -4.70 15.93
N TRP A 102 -21.37 -4.28 14.83
CA TRP A 102 -21.74 -2.89 14.60
C TRP A 102 -22.82 -2.37 15.56
N GLU A 103 -23.58 -3.27 16.20
CA GLU A 103 -24.54 -2.87 17.26
C GLU A 103 -23.81 -2.36 18.51
N PRO A 104 -22.95 -3.15 19.20
CA PRO A 104 -22.20 -2.64 20.34
C PRO A 104 -21.19 -1.54 19.95
N ILE A 105 -20.65 -1.55 18.73
CA ILE A 105 -19.82 -0.44 18.24
C ILE A 105 -20.60 0.87 18.20
N ALA A 106 -21.84 0.86 17.71
CA ALA A 106 -22.70 2.06 17.71
C ALA A 106 -22.93 2.59 19.13
N ASP A 107 -23.13 1.69 20.10
CA ASP A 107 -23.28 2.10 21.51
C ASP A 107 -21.99 2.76 22.03
N LEU A 108 -20.83 2.16 21.80
CA LEU A 108 -19.54 2.71 22.20
C LEU A 108 -19.25 4.06 21.53
N VAL A 109 -19.58 4.22 20.26
CA VAL A 109 -19.44 5.50 19.54
C VAL A 109 -20.35 6.57 20.19
N ARG A 110 -21.63 6.25 20.47
CA ARG A 110 -22.58 7.17 21.09
C ARG A 110 -22.15 7.59 22.50
N GLU A 111 -21.58 6.68 23.29
CA GLU A 111 -21.12 6.94 24.66
C GLU A 111 -19.85 7.80 24.71
N ASN A 112 -18.99 7.68 23.70
CA ASN A 112 -17.68 8.33 23.66
C ASN A 112 -17.58 9.46 22.62
N SER A 113 -18.67 9.86 21.98
CA SER A 113 -18.73 11.04 21.11
C SER A 113 -20.00 11.84 21.38
N LYS A 114 -19.95 13.15 21.20
CA LYS A 114 -21.08 14.06 21.48
C LYS A 114 -21.79 14.52 20.21
N SER A 115 -21.57 13.89 19.10
CA SER A 115 -21.79 14.48 17.80
C SER A 115 -23.04 13.98 17.08
N SER A 116 -23.65 14.90 16.31
CA SER A 116 -24.67 14.60 15.30
C SER A 116 -24.12 14.59 13.86
N ARG A 117 -22.85 14.99 13.63
CA ARG A 117 -22.23 15.07 12.31
C ARG A 117 -21.07 14.09 12.24
N ILE A 118 -21.40 12.88 11.84
CA ILE A 118 -20.49 11.74 11.84
C ILE A 118 -20.01 11.44 10.42
N GLY A 119 -18.70 11.49 10.23
CA GLY A 119 -18.03 10.99 9.04
C GLY A 119 -17.63 9.52 9.20
N VAL A 120 -17.73 8.77 8.13
CA VAL A 120 -17.37 7.35 8.09
C VAL A 120 -16.56 7.06 6.83
N GLU A 121 -15.50 6.28 6.95
CA GLU A 121 -14.86 5.66 5.79
C GLU A 121 -15.79 4.58 5.22
N LEU A 122 -16.67 4.98 4.29
CA LEU A 122 -17.73 4.11 3.76
C LEU A 122 -17.20 2.92 2.97
N SER A 123 -16.01 3.02 2.40
CA SER A 123 -15.32 1.91 1.71
C SER A 123 -14.65 0.92 2.68
N GLY A 124 -14.77 1.11 3.98
CA GLY A 124 -14.19 0.23 5.00
C GLY A 124 -14.65 -1.22 4.83
N LYS A 125 -13.68 -2.13 4.72
CA LYS A 125 -13.85 -3.53 4.31
C LYS A 125 -14.93 -4.30 5.08
N MET A 126 -15.04 -4.08 6.40
CA MET A 126 -15.97 -4.81 7.27
C MET A 126 -17.30 -4.10 7.51
N LEU A 127 -17.49 -2.92 6.93
CA LEU A 127 -18.74 -2.18 7.09
C LEU A 127 -19.88 -2.89 6.34
N GLY A 128 -19.80 -2.98 5.03
CA GLY A 128 -20.84 -3.58 4.21
C GLY A 128 -22.23 -2.98 4.43
N ILE A 129 -23.22 -3.48 3.72
CA ILE A 129 -24.61 -2.98 3.83
C ILE A 129 -25.20 -3.28 5.21
N ARG A 130 -24.96 -4.48 5.76
CA ARG A 130 -25.47 -4.87 7.08
C ARG A 130 -24.86 -4.05 8.21
N GLY A 131 -23.56 -3.82 8.15
CA GLY A 131 -22.84 -3.00 9.14
C GLY A 131 -23.31 -1.55 9.09
N HIS A 132 -23.44 -0.99 7.89
CA HIS A 132 -23.98 0.36 7.70
C HIS A 132 -25.38 0.50 8.28
N ALA A 133 -26.30 -0.44 8.00
CA ALA A 133 -27.66 -0.41 8.54
C ALA A 133 -27.70 -0.51 10.07
N ALA A 134 -26.88 -1.39 10.67
CA ALA A 134 -26.80 -1.53 12.12
C ALA A 134 -26.22 -0.27 12.78
N LEU A 135 -25.17 0.31 12.20
CA LEU A 135 -24.54 1.54 12.68
C LEU A 135 -25.52 2.73 12.59
N SER A 136 -26.18 2.89 11.44
CA SER A 136 -27.22 3.94 11.24
C SER A 136 -28.35 3.83 12.27
N LYS A 137 -28.87 2.63 12.49
CA LYS A 137 -29.91 2.37 13.47
C LYS A 137 -29.43 2.69 14.90
N GLY A 138 -28.25 2.20 15.28
CA GLY A 138 -27.70 2.37 16.62
C GLY A 138 -27.36 3.82 16.96
N LEU A 139 -26.95 4.62 15.97
CA LEU A 139 -26.63 6.04 16.13
C LEU A 139 -27.85 6.95 15.86
N GLY A 140 -28.99 6.39 15.41
CA GLY A 140 -30.20 7.17 15.10
C GLY A 140 -30.00 8.12 13.91
N MET A 141 -29.13 7.75 12.96
CA MET A 141 -28.78 8.58 11.80
C MET A 141 -29.27 7.95 10.50
N SER A 142 -29.86 8.77 9.63
CA SER A 142 -30.27 8.34 8.29
C SER A 142 -29.10 8.35 7.29
N GLU A 143 -28.13 9.25 7.46
CA GLU A 143 -27.00 9.45 6.57
C GLU A 143 -25.73 9.74 7.36
N PHE A 144 -24.60 9.25 6.84
CA PHE A 144 -23.26 9.62 7.28
C PHE A 144 -22.60 10.51 6.24
N ILE A 145 -21.63 11.34 6.69
CA ILE A 145 -20.76 12.08 5.78
C ILE A 145 -19.72 11.09 5.24
N ASP A 146 -19.63 10.97 3.93
CA ASP A 146 -18.58 10.17 3.30
C ASP A 146 -17.21 10.80 3.60
N ALA A 147 -16.39 10.08 4.36
CA ALA A 147 -15.06 10.52 4.76
C ALA A 147 -13.94 9.72 4.07
N ASP A 148 -14.27 8.93 3.07
CA ASP A 148 -13.26 8.27 2.25
C ASP A 148 -12.29 9.32 1.68
N GLY A 149 -11.01 8.98 1.66
CA GLY A 149 -9.97 9.87 1.15
C GLY A 149 -9.38 10.85 2.16
N MET A 150 -10.01 11.14 3.31
CA MET A 150 -9.49 12.14 4.26
C MET A 150 -8.13 11.74 4.85
N VAL A 151 -8.05 10.57 5.48
CA VAL A 151 -6.77 10.08 6.03
C VAL A 151 -5.79 9.74 4.92
N PHE A 152 -6.26 9.23 3.80
CA PHE A 152 -5.42 8.97 2.62
C PHE A 152 -4.72 10.24 2.10
N ALA A 153 -5.41 11.36 2.08
CA ALA A 153 -4.82 12.65 1.68
C ALA A 153 -3.69 13.07 2.63
N LEU A 154 -3.84 12.83 3.93
CA LEU A 154 -2.78 13.12 4.91
C LEU A 154 -1.56 12.23 4.72
N LYS A 155 -1.75 10.96 4.39
CA LYS A 155 -0.66 10.00 4.15
C LYS A 155 0.12 10.26 2.85
N ALA A 156 -0.45 11.00 1.90
CA ALA A 156 0.17 11.24 0.60
C ALA A 156 1.55 11.88 0.73
N ILE A 157 1.74 12.81 1.67
CA ILE A 157 3.02 13.50 1.93
C ILE A 157 3.66 12.87 3.17
N LYS A 158 4.81 12.24 2.98
CA LYS A 158 5.51 11.49 4.04
C LYS A 158 6.36 12.40 4.92
N SER A 159 6.36 12.12 6.22
CA SER A 159 7.32 12.72 7.15
C SER A 159 8.74 12.18 6.95
N PRO A 160 9.78 12.84 7.45
CA PRO A 160 11.14 12.29 7.40
C PRO A 160 11.28 10.92 8.06
N ALA A 161 10.54 10.65 9.14
CA ALA A 161 10.56 9.34 9.81
C ALA A 161 9.88 8.25 8.96
N GLU A 162 8.78 8.56 8.28
CA GLU A 162 8.12 7.66 7.31
C GLU A 162 9.05 7.32 6.15
N LEU A 163 9.73 8.33 5.59
CA LEU A 163 10.70 8.15 4.50
C LEU A 163 11.87 7.25 4.93
N THR A 164 12.33 7.34 6.17
CA THR A 164 13.38 6.45 6.70
C THR A 164 12.95 4.98 6.65
N TYR A 165 11.71 4.65 7.01
CA TYR A 165 11.20 3.29 6.88
C TYR A 165 11.09 2.84 5.42
N MET A 166 10.68 3.72 4.52
CA MET A 166 10.64 3.41 3.09
C MET A 166 12.04 3.20 2.50
N GLU A 167 13.06 3.97 2.92
CA GLU A 167 14.46 3.77 2.54
C GLU A 167 14.99 2.42 3.04
N GLN A 168 14.65 2.02 4.27
CA GLN A 168 14.99 0.69 4.80
C GLN A 168 14.32 -0.42 3.99
N ALA A 169 13.03 -0.27 3.68
CA ALA A 169 12.28 -1.21 2.84
C ALA A 169 12.90 -1.30 1.42
N GLY A 170 13.37 -0.18 0.86
CA GLY A 170 14.07 -0.15 -0.43
C GLY A 170 15.32 -1.03 -0.45
N LYS A 171 16.14 -0.97 0.58
CA LYS A 171 17.32 -1.84 0.70
C LYS A 171 16.96 -3.32 0.84
N ILE A 172 15.88 -3.63 1.56
CA ILE A 172 15.41 -5.01 1.72
C ILE A 172 14.88 -5.56 0.40
N VAL A 173 14.07 -4.80 -0.33
CA VAL A 173 13.47 -5.27 -1.58
C VAL A 173 14.52 -5.48 -2.68
N ASP A 174 15.56 -4.62 -2.74
CA ASP A 174 16.70 -4.80 -3.66
C ASP A 174 17.42 -6.13 -3.40
N ARG A 175 17.70 -6.42 -2.12
CA ARG A 175 18.30 -7.70 -1.73
C ARG A 175 17.41 -8.89 -2.10
N ALA A 176 16.12 -8.80 -1.82
CA ALA A 176 15.18 -9.88 -2.11
C ALA A 176 15.04 -10.13 -3.62
N MET A 177 15.01 -9.07 -4.43
CA MET A 177 14.98 -9.16 -5.89
C MET A 177 16.23 -9.85 -6.44
N GLU A 178 17.40 -9.50 -5.96
CA GLU A 178 18.65 -10.12 -6.39
C GLU A 178 18.73 -11.60 -5.97
N ILE A 179 18.28 -11.94 -4.76
CA ILE A 179 18.18 -13.33 -4.30
C ILE A 179 17.23 -14.13 -5.21
N GLY A 180 16.05 -13.57 -5.54
CA GLY A 180 15.10 -14.20 -6.46
C GLY A 180 15.69 -14.41 -7.83
N ARG A 181 16.33 -13.39 -8.41
CA ARG A 181 17.01 -13.47 -9.69
C ARG A 181 18.07 -14.58 -9.72
N LEU A 182 18.94 -14.62 -8.72
CA LEU A 182 20.03 -15.61 -8.63
C LEU A 182 19.53 -17.04 -8.39
N ALA A 183 18.35 -17.22 -7.80
CA ALA A 183 17.77 -18.53 -7.56
C ALA A 183 17.14 -19.15 -8.83
N ILE A 184 16.92 -18.35 -9.89
CA ILE A 184 16.37 -18.84 -11.16
C ILE A 184 17.43 -19.57 -11.93
N ALA A 185 17.29 -20.89 -12.07
CA ALA A 185 18.15 -21.78 -12.84
C ALA A 185 17.35 -22.94 -13.43
N VAL A 186 17.82 -23.54 -14.52
CA VAL A 186 17.19 -24.73 -15.11
C VAL A 186 17.04 -25.83 -14.06
N GLY A 187 15.83 -26.36 -13.91
CA GLY A 187 15.52 -27.43 -12.94
C GLY A 187 15.16 -26.95 -11.54
N ALA A 188 15.41 -25.68 -11.17
CA ALA A 188 14.93 -25.13 -9.91
C ALA A 188 13.41 -25.15 -9.85
N ARG A 189 12.83 -25.46 -8.69
CA ARG A 189 11.36 -25.36 -8.51
C ARG A 189 10.98 -23.89 -8.39
N GLU A 190 9.87 -23.50 -9.02
CA GLU A 190 9.37 -22.13 -8.92
C GLU A 190 9.09 -21.73 -7.46
N CYS A 191 8.51 -22.64 -6.68
CA CYS A 191 8.21 -22.40 -5.25
C CYS A 191 9.46 -22.17 -4.39
N ASP A 192 10.61 -22.78 -4.73
CA ASP A 192 11.87 -22.54 -3.99
C ASP A 192 12.39 -21.12 -4.24
N VAL A 193 12.23 -20.60 -5.46
CA VAL A 193 12.54 -19.21 -5.79
C VAL A 193 11.64 -18.26 -5.00
N GLY A 194 10.31 -18.54 -4.98
CA GLY A 194 9.35 -17.78 -4.18
C GLY A 194 9.65 -17.81 -2.68
N ALA A 195 10.04 -18.96 -2.15
CA ALA A 195 10.44 -19.13 -0.75
C ALA A 195 11.71 -18.33 -0.41
N ALA A 196 12.70 -18.32 -1.30
CA ALA A 196 13.94 -17.55 -1.13
C ALA A 196 13.66 -16.03 -1.08
N VAL A 197 12.81 -15.53 -1.99
CA VAL A 197 12.36 -14.13 -1.99
C VAL A 197 11.63 -13.80 -0.70
N THR A 198 10.65 -14.62 -0.31
CA THR A 198 9.86 -14.41 0.92
C THR A 198 10.73 -14.40 2.17
N HIS A 199 11.69 -15.33 2.25
CA HIS A 199 12.66 -15.35 3.34
C HIS A 199 13.46 -14.04 3.39
N ALA A 200 13.97 -13.56 2.26
CA ALA A 200 14.76 -12.34 2.20
C ALA A 200 13.94 -11.09 2.60
N LEU A 201 12.66 -11.01 2.15
CA LEU A 201 11.76 -9.92 2.50
C LEU A 201 11.50 -9.84 4.01
N HIS A 202 11.35 -10.98 4.69
CA HIS A 202 11.09 -11.03 6.13
C HIS A 202 12.36 -10.94 6.98
N SER A 203 13.44 -11.60 6.60
CA SER A 203 14.71 -11.53 7.35
C SER A 203 15.36 -10.15 7.29
N GLY A 204 15.12 -9.41 6.21
CA GLY A 204 15.66 -8.06 6.04
C GLY A 204 17.18 -8.02 5.93
N LEU A 205 17.81 -7.09 6.60
CA LEU A 205 19.26 -6.87 6.65
C LEU A 205 19.76 -7.05 8.09
N PRO A 206 21.08 -7.21 8.30
CA PRO A 206 21.63 -7.32 9.66
C PRO A 206 21.25 -6.16 10.59
N GLU A 207 21.13 -4.96 10.03
CA GLU A 207 20.86 -3.74 10.79
C GLU A 207 19.38 -3.56 11.12
N PHE A 208 18.48 -4.14 10.30
CA PHE A 208 17.04 -4.07 10.51
C PHE A 208 16.30 -5.20 9.82
N ALA A 209 15.37 -5.80 10.54
CA ALA A 209 14.50 -6.85 10.02
C ALA A 209 13.50 -6.32 8.99
N GLY A 210 13.02 -7.19 8.09
CA GLY A 210 11.81 -6.96 7.34
C GLY A 210 10.58 -7.03 8.25
N TRP A 211 9.42 -6.69 7.69
CA TRP A 211 8.13 -6.77 8.36
C TRP A 211 7.22 -7.77 7.67
N THR A 212 6.13 -8.14 8.32
CA THR A 212 5.16 -9.04 7.70
C THR A 212 4.62 -8.42 6.41
N SER A 213 4.58 -9.23 5.34
CA SER A 213 4.07 -8.79 4.04
C SER A 213 2.54 -8.65 4.08
N ARG A 214 2.04 -7.56 3.51
CA ARG A 214 0.61 -7.34 3.25
C ARG A 214 0.21 -7.73 1.82
N MET A 215 1.19 -8.03 0.98
CA MET A 215 0.99 -8.46 -0.40
C MET A 215 1.75 -9.77 -0.67
N PRO A 216 1.15 -10.72 -1.38
CA PRO A 216 1.85 -11.92 -1.79
C PRO A 216 2.95 -11.59 -2.80
N VAL A 217 3.95 -12.44 -2.89
CA VAL A 217 4.94 -12.40 -3.97
C VAL A 217 4.24 -12.74 -5.28
N SER A 218 4.18 -11.79 -6.21
CA SER A 218 3.73 -12.03 -7.57
C SER A 218 4.95 -12.42 -8.42
N MET A 219 4.89 -13.61 -9.02
CA MET A 219 5.96 -14.13 -9.88
C MET A 219 5.45 -15.17 -10.88
N PRO A 220 4.56 -14.79 -11.81
CA PRO A 220 4.20 -15.70 -12.89
C PRO A 220 5.40 -16.06 -13.76
N VAL A 221 5.52 -17.34 -14.12
CA VAL A 221 6.66 -17.90 -14.85
C VAL A 221 6.21 -18.53 -16.17
N GLY A 222 6.99 -18.36 -17.22
CA GLY A 222 6.75 -18.97 -18.53
C GLY A 222 5.57 -18.33 -19.26
N SER A 223 4.64 -19.14 -19.80
CA SER A 223 3.48 -18.62 -20.52
C SER A 223 2.54 -17.75 -19.70
N PRO A 224 2.35 -17.95 -18.37
CA PRO A 224 1.63 -17.00 -17.52
C PRO A 224 2.30 -15.65 -17.30
N ALA A 225 3.54 -15.42 -17.76
CA ALA A 225 4.21 -14.13 -17.59
C ALA A 225 3.50 -12.95 -18.27
N ASN A 226 2.56 -13.19 -19.16
CA ASN A 226 1.66 -12.17 -19.71
C ASN A 226 0.39 -11.93 -18.86
N ALA A 227 0.26 -12.62 -17.73
CA ALA A 227 -0.79 -12.39 -16.74
C ALA A 227 -0.23 -11.63 -15.54
N VAL A 228 -1.12 -10.96 -14.81
CA VAL A 228 -0.79 -10.21 -13.60
C VAL A 228 -1.42 -10.87 -12.36
N HIS A 229 -0.86 -10.60 -11.19
CA HIS A 229 -1.38 -11.06 -9.89
C HIS A 229 -1.42 -12.59 -9.72
N LEU A 230 -0.50 -13.28 -10.38
CA LEU A 230 -0.25 -14.71 -10.18
C LEU A 230 1.06 -14.90 -9.42
N THR A 231 1.21 -16.05 -8.80
CA THR A 231 2.44 -16.47 -8.14
C THR A 231 3.06 -17.65 -8.89
N TRP A 232 3.98 -18.37 -8.24
CA TRP A 232 4.60 -19.59 -8.77
C TRP A 232 3.60 -20.73 -8.96
N SER A 233 3.99 -21.71 -9.77
CA SER A 233 3.31 -22.99 -9.96
C SER A 233 4.08 -24.16 -9.32
N ASP A 234 3.59 -25.40 -9.51
CA ASP A 234 4.29 -26.62 -9.11
C ASP A 234 5.42 -27.03 -10.07
N GLU A 235 5.65 -26.24 -11.11
CA GLU A 235 6.61 -26.52 -12.18
C GLU A 235 8.07 -26.20 -11.77
N ARG A 236 8.96 -26.62 -12.67
CA ARG A 236 10.39 -26.29 -12.61
C ARG A 236 10.76 -25.37 -13.76
N TYR A 237 11.73 -24.51 -13.50
CA TYR A 237 12.30 -23.64 -14.51
C TYR A 237 12.90 -24.41 -15.67
N LYS A 238 12.60 -23.97 -16.88
CA LYS A 238 13.12 -24.48 -18.15
C LYS A 238 13.82 -23.35 -18.88
N MET A 239 14.83 -23.70 -19.70
CA MET A 239 15.48 -22.71 -20.57
C MET A 239 14.41 -22.00 -21.43
N GLY A 240 14.51 -20.69 -21.56
CA GLY A 240 13.54 -19.84 -22.27
C GLY A 240 12.40 -19.32 -21.40
N CYS A 241 12.32 -19.66 -20.11
CA CYS A 241 11.31 -19.10 -19.20
C CYS A 241 11.57 -17.62 -18.92
N GLN A 242 10.47 -16.87 -18.83
CA GLN A 242 10.42 -15.50 -18.33
C GLN A 242 9.75 -15.50 -16.96
N THR A 243 10.26 -14.72 -16.03
CA THR A 243 9.63 -14.49 -14.71
C THR A 243 9.36 -13.01 -14.53
N ASN A 244 8.13 -12.65 -14.23
CA ASN A 244 7.75 -11.27 -13.89
C ASN A 244 7.61 -11.15 -12.38
N PHE A 245 8.62 -10.62 -11.70
CA PHE A 245 8.55 -10.32 -10.28
C PHE A 245 7.84 -8.98 -10.04
N GLU A 246 6.85 -8.99 -9.18
CA GLU A 246 6.35 -7.80 -8.48
C GLU A 246 6.32 -8.13 -6.99
N ILE A 247 7.24 -7.53 -6.25
CA ILE A 247 7.44 -7.79 -4.83
C ILE A 247 7.51 -6.49 -4.05
N ALA A 248 7.26 -6.55 -2.76
CA ALA A 248 7.51 -5.43 -1.86
C ALA A 248 8.12 -5.90 -0.55
N ALA A 249 9.08 -5.13 -0.06
CA ALA A 249 9.48 -5.17 1.33
C ALA A 249 8.65 -4.21 2.15
N PHE A 250 8.43 -4.57 3.40
CA PHE A 250 7.76 -3.72 4.37
C PHE A 250 8.70 -3.48 5.56
N ARG A 251 8.68 -2.25 6.05
CA ARG A 251 9.34 -1.88 7.29
C ARG A 251 8.36 -1.05 8.12
N ARG A 252 7.94 -1.58 9.27
CA ARG A 252 6.90 -0.93 10.09
C ARG A 252 5.65 -0.56 9.28
N ARG A 253 5.20 -1.48 8.42
CA ARG A 253 4.08 -1.36 7.47
C ARG A 253 4.34 -0.44 6.27
N TYR A 254 5.46 0.28 6.21
CA TYR A 254 5.82 1.11 5.06
C TYR A 254 6.42 0.26 3.95
N ALA A 255 5.79 0.32 2.79
CA ALA A 255 6.12 -0.50 1.63
C ALA A 255 7.14 0.17 0.71
N CYS A 256 8.04 -0.63 0.18
CA CYS A 256 8.79 -0.32 -1.03
C CYS A 256 8.59 -1.46 -2.03
N ALA A 257 7.85 -1.18 -3.09
CA ALA A 257 7.57 -2.12 -4.17
C ALA A 257 8.62 -2.02 -5.28
N LEU A 258 8.93 -3.16 -5.89
CA LEU A 258 9.86 -3.29 -7.00
C LEU A 258 9.39 -4.38 -7.94
N ALA A 259 9.38 -4.09 -9.24
CA ALA A 259 9.12 -5.09 -10.26
C ALA A 259 10.26 -5.18 -11.25
N ARG A 260 10.64 -6.40 -11.60
CA ARG A 260 11.63 -6.73 -12.61
C ARG A 260 11.22 -7.99 -13.37
N THR A 261 11.52 -8.00 -14.66
CA THR A 261 11.39 -9.17 -15.50
C THR A 261 12.74 -9.82 -15.68
N VAL A 262 12.83 -11.12 -15.43
CA VAL A 262 14.04 -11.93 -15.55
C VAL A 262 13.85 -12.99 -16.63
N PHE A 263 14.77 -13.11 -17.56
CA PHE A 263 14.81 -14.15 -18.59
C PHE A 263 15.84 -15.23 -18.24
N LEU A 264 15.44 -16.49 -18.35
CA LEU A 264 16.36 -17.63 -18.27
C LEU A 264 16.69 -18.07 -19.71
N GLY A 265 17.89 -17.73 -20.17
CA GLY A 265 18.30 -17.81 -21.56
C GLY A 265 18.00 -16.54 -22.36
N GLU A 266 18.42 -16.53 -23.62
CA GLU A 266 18.32 -15.34 -24.47
C GLU A 266 16.88 -14.94 -24.79
N PRO A 267 16.46 -13.71 -24.44
CA PRO A 267 15.13 -13.21 -24.78
C PRO A 267 15.01 -12.92 -26.28
N SER A 268 13.79 -13.02 -26.80
CA SER A 268 13.49 -12.71 -28.20
C SER A 268 13.76 -11.24 -28.54
N ALA A 269 13.87 -10.91 -29.82
CA ALA A 269 13.96 -9.53 -30.29
C ALA A 269 12.74 -8.71 -29.85
N ARG A 270 11.54 -9.32 -29.83
CA ARG A 270 10.32 -8.68 -29.35
C ARG A 270 10.40 -8.40 -27.84
N SER A 271 10.84 -9.36 -27.03
CA SER A 271 11.02 -9.17 -25.58
C SER A 271 12.00 -8.04 -25.26
N ARG A 272 13.10 -7.97 -25.99
CA ARG A 272 14.10 -6.88 -25.88
C ARG A 272 13.49 -5.52 -26.26
N HIS A 273 12.65 -5.50 -27.29
CA HIS A 273 11.94 -4.28 -27.70
C HIS A 273 10.95 -3.81 -26.65
N VAL A 274 10.13 -4.71 -26.10
CA VAL A 274 9.17 -4.40 -25.02
C VAL A 274 9.90 -3.90 -23.78
N HIS A 275 11.00 -4.54 -23.38
CA HIS A 275 11.86 -4.06 -22.30
C HIS A 275 12.28 -2.61 -22.51
N ARG A 276 12.90 -2.30 -23.69
CA ARG A 276 13.33 -0.92 -23.97
C ARG A 276 12.17 0.07 -23.94
N ALA A 277 11.03 -0.28 -24.53
CA ALA A 277 9.84 0.58 -24.52
C ALA A 277 9.40 0.89 -23.08
N CYS A 278 9.33 -0.12 -22.21
CA CYS A 278 8.92 0.04 -20.83
C CYS A 278 9.92 0.85 -20.00
N VAL A 279 11.22 0.57 -20.13
CA VAL A 279 12.27 1.27 -19.36
C VAL A 279 12.43 2.71 -19.84
N ASP A 280 12.46 2.95 -21.16
CA ASP A 280 12.55 4.32 -21.69
C ASP A 280 11.31 5.14 -21.31
N GLY A 281 10.12 4.55 -21.38
CA GLY A 281 8.89 5.19 -20.90
C GLY A 281 8.92 5.49 -19.39
N PHE A 282 9.42 4.54 -18.58
CA PHE A 282 9.63 4.76 -17.15
C PHE A 282 10.58 5.93 -16.90
N VAL A 283 11.73 5.98 -17.59
CA VAL A 283 12.72 7.04 -17.45
C VAL A 283 12.11 8.40 -17.82
N ALA A 284 11.35 8.47 -18.92
CA ALA A 284 10.67 9.70 -19.32
C ALA A 284 9.68 10.21 -18.26
N ALA A 285 8.92 9.30 -17.63
CA ALA A 285 8.04 9.65 -16.52
C ALA A 285 8.85 10.09 -15.30
N PHE A 286 9.87 9.34 -14.93
CA PHE A 286 10.74 9.61 -13.78
C PHE A 286 11.41 10.99 -13.89
N ASP A 287 11.93 11.35 -15.06
CA ASP A 287 12.58 12.64 -15.32
C ASP A 287 11.60 13.81 -15.33
N ALA A 288 10.33 13.54 -15.62
CA ALA A 288 9.26 14.55 -15.57
C ALA A 288 8.76 14.85 -14.14
N ILE A 289 8.98 13.95 -13.19
CA ILE A 289 8.50 14.09 -11.82
C ILE A 289 9.31 15.15 -11.06
N ARG A 290 8.63 16.12 -10.49
CA ARG A 290 9.10 17.07 -9.48
C ARG A 290 7.93 17.77 -8.82
N ALA A 291 8.16 18.45 -7.70
CA ALA A 291 7.13 19.28 -7.10
C ALA A 291 6.64 20.36 -8.06
N GLY A 292 5.33 20.59 -8.11
CA GLY A 292 4.69 21.60 -8.94
C GLY A 292 4.21 21.12 -10.31
N VAL A 293 4.60 19.92 -10.79
CA VAL A 293 4.00 19.34 -12.01
C VAL A 293 2.74 18.57 -11.65
N THR A 294 1.85 18.37 -12.63
CA THR A 294 0.66 17.57 -12.40
C THR A 294 0.92 16.08 -12.69
N SER A 295 0.11 15.22 -12.11
CA SER A 295 0.07 13.79 -12.42
C SER A 295 -0.10 13.54 -13.93
N ASN A 296 -0.99 14.31 -14.58
CA ASN A 296 -1.23 14.26 -16.01
C ASN A 296 0.02 14.63 -16.84
N ASP A 297 0.81 15.61 -16.39
CA ASP A 297 2.06 15.99 -17.09
C ASP A 297 3.06 14.83 -17.12
N VAL A 298 3.18 14.10 -16.03
CA VAL A 298 4.06 12.92 -15.92
C VAL A 298 3.57 11.80 -16.83
N GLU A 299 2.28 11.54 -16.83
CA GLU A 299 1.66 10.53 -17.70
C GLU A 299 1.86 10.88 -19.17
N ARG A 300 1.68 12.14 -19.55
CA ARG A 300 1.93 12.60 -20.93
C ARG A 300 3.39 12.46 -21.34
N ALA A 301 4.34 12.69 -20.44
CA ALA A 301 5.78 12.45 -20.71
C ALA A 301 6.04 10.96 -20.99
N PHE A 302 5.45 10.07 -20.22
CA PHE A 302 5.48 8.64 -20.46
C PHE A 302 4.92 8.29 -21.85
N ARG A 303 3.72 8.74 -22.18
CA ARG A 303 3.04 8.41 -23.45
C ARG A 303 3.82 8.87 -24.66
N ARG A 304 4.41 10.05 -24.64
CA ARG A 304 5.24 10.55 -25.75
C ARG A 304 6.39 9.63 -26.09
N GLU A 305 7.02 9.01 -25.09
CA GLU A 305 8.14 8.09 -25.29
C GLU A 305 7.67 6.67 -25.63
N PHE A 306 6.58 6.22 -24.99
CA PHE A 306 6.13 4.83 -25.04
C PHE A 306 5.25 4.51 -26.27
N GLU A 307 4.27 5.34 -26.60
CA GLU A 307 3.31 5.04 -27.67
C GLU A 307 3.95 4.80 -29.05
N PRO A 308 4.97 5.59 -29.49
CA PRO A 308 5.61 5.36 -30.78
C PRO A 308 6.30 3.99 -30.90
N ARG A 309 6.53 3.31 -29.76
CA ARG A 309 7.18 1.99 -29.73
C ARG A 309 6.26 0.86 -30.13
N GLY A 310 4.95 1.09 -30.30
CA GLY A 310 3.98 0.05 -30.69
C GLY A 310 3.80 -1.05 -29.66
N VAL A 311 3.94 -0.71 -28.39
CA VAL A 311 3.63 -1.56 -27.23
C VAL A 311 2.39 -0.99 -26.55
N ARG A 312 1.44 -1.86 -26.18
CA ARG A 312 0.16 -1.42 -25.59
C ARG A 312 0.21 -1.41 -24.06
N LYS A 313 -0.22 -0.31 -23.47
CA LYS A 313 -0.51 -0.19 -22.05
C LYS A 313 -1.60 0.89 -21.84
N GLU A 314 -2.73 0.50 -21.29
CA GLU A 314 -3.87 1.40 -21.06
C GLU A 314 -4.04 1.80 -19.60
N SER A 315 -3.53 0.99 -18.65
CA SER A 315 -3.64 1.28 -17.22
C SER A 315 -2.78 2.47 -16.80
N ARG A 316 -3.13 3.08 -15.66
CA ARG A 316 -2.31 4.11 -14.99
C ARG A 316 -0.85 3.65 -14.85
N ILE A 317 0.07 4.60 -14.82
CA ILE A 317 1.52 4.31 -14.72
C ILE A 317 2.05 4.44 -13.30
N GLY A 318 1.23 4.83 -12.35
CA GLY A 318 1.65 4.92 -10.96
C GLY A 318 0.50 5.19 -10.02
N TYR A 319 0.74 4.92 -8.76
CA TYR A 319 -0.18 5.21 -7.66
C TYR A 319 0.59 5.46 -6.37
N SER A 320 -0.03 6.22 -5.47
CA SER A 320 0.53 6.52 -4.17
C SER A 320 0.78 5.23 -3.38
N ILE A 321 1.96 5.14 -2.75
CA ILE A 321 2.39 3.99 -1.96
C ILE A 321 2.93 4.45 -0.60
N GLY A 322 2.69 3.66 0.43
CA GLY A 322 3.15 3.92 1.78
C GLY A 322 2.74 2.81 2.71
N VAL A 323 1.83 3.09 3.65
CA VAL A 323 1.32 2.11 4.60
C VAL A 323 0.53 1.02 3.86
N ASP A 324 0.92 -0.24 4.07
CA ASP A 324 0.24 -1.43 3.56
C ASP A 324 0.14 -1.55 2.03
N TRP A 325 1.08 -1.00 1.28
CA TRP A 325 1.16 -0.94 -0.18
C TRP A 325 0.50 0.31 -0.73
N ALA A 326 -0.56 0.21 -1.56
CA ALA A 326 -1.30 1.38 -2.04
C ALA A 326 -1.99 2.06 -0.86
N ASP A 327 -1.68 3.32 -0.62
CA ASP A 327 -2.18 4.04 0.55
C ASP A 327 -3.35 5.00 0.25
N GLY A 328 -3.97 4.84 -0.93
CA GLY A 328 -5.17 5.56 -1.32
C GLY A 328 -4.97 7.04 -1.70
N GLY A 329 -3.73 7.51 -1.82
CA GLY A 329 -3.41 8.84 -2.33
C GLY A 329 -3.58 8.95 -3.86
N PRO A 330 -3.05 10.02 -4.48
CA PRO A 330 -3.22 10.28 -5.92
C PRO A 330 -2.59 9.19 -6.80
N SER A 331 -3.09 9.08 -8.02
CA SER A 331 -2.52 8.21 -9.08
C SER A 331 -1.80 9.05 -10.13
N ILE A 332 -0.86 8.43 -10.84
CA ILE A 332 -0.26 9.02 -12.05
C ILE A 332 -0.98 8.43 -13.24
N GLN A 333 -1.89 9.21 -13.83
CA GLN A 333 -2.77 8.78 -14.90
C GLN A 333 -3.24 9.94 -15.76
N ALA A 334 -3.72 9.63 -16.96
CA ALA A 334 -4.27 10.63 -17.86
C ALA A 334 -5.46 11.40 -17.25
N GLY A 335 -5.45 12.71 -17.38
CA GLY A 335 -6.52 13.58 -16.92
C GLY A 335 -6.50 13.89 -15.42
N ASP A 336 -5.55 13.35 -14.65
CA ASP A 336 -5.41 13.67 -13.23
C ASP A 336 -4.54 14.93 -13.06
N GLU A 337 -5.18 16.03 -12.70
CA GLU A 337 -4.54 17.35 -12.52
C GLU A 337 -4.00 17.58 -11.10
N THR A 338 -3.88 16.50 -10.28
CA THR A 338 -3.27 16.61 -8.95
C THR A 338 -1.84 17.12 -9.07
N VAL A 339 -1.54 18.22 -8.39
CA VAL A 339 -0.20 18.79 -8.33
C VAL A 339 0.67 17.97 -7.40
N LEU A 340 1.78 17.47 -7.91
CA LEU A 340 2.74 16.71 -7.12
C LEU A 340 3.48 17.63 -6.14
N GLN A 341 3.67 17.12 -4.92
CA GLN A 341 4.37 17.84 -3.85
C GLN A 341 5.58 17.05 -3.39
N ALA A 342 6.59 17.73 -2.89
CA ALA A 342 7.76 17.10 -2.28
C ALA A 342 7.31 16.13 -1.17
N ASN A 343 7.97 14.98 -1.09
CA ASN A 343 7.69 13.88 -0.17
C ASN A 343 6.41 13.07 -0.45
N MET A 344 5.71 13.31 -1.55
CA MET A 344 4.82 12.32 -2.10
C MET A 344 5.63 11.12 -2.60
N THR A 345 5.09 9.93 -2.45
CA THR A 345 5.74 8.69 -2.88
C THR A 345 4.80 7.88 -3.77
N PHE A 346 5.35 7.32 -4.84
CA PHE A 346 4.59 6.58 -5.84
C PHE A 346 5.26 5.25 -6.17
N HIS A 347 4.46 4.20 -6.35
CA HIS A 347 4.86 3.03 -7.11
C HIS A 347 4.69 3.36 -8.59
N LEU A 348 5.78 3.77 -9.24
CA LEU A 348 5.81 4.04 -10.68
C LEU A 348 6.01 2.71 -11.39
N ILE A 349 4.97 2.23 -12.09
CA ILE A 349 4.90 0.87 -12.61
C ILE A 349 4.47 0.84 -14.08
N ILE A 350 5.29 0.20 -14.89
CA ILE A 350 5.04 -0.04 -16.30
C ILE A 350 4.87 -1.55 -16.51
N GLY A 351 3.61 -2.00 -16.48
CA GLY A 351 3.23 -3.38 -16.75
C GLY A 351 2.56 -3.50 -18.12
N VAL A 352 2.97 -4.48 -18.89
CA VAL A 352 2.38 -4.87 -20.17
C VAL A 352 1.86 -6.28 -20.05
N PHE A 353 0.55 -6.47 -20.18
CA PHE A 353 -0.12 -7.74 -19.97
C PHE A 353 -1.08 -8.01 -21.16
N GLU A 354 -0.48 -8.25 -22.30
CA GLU A 354 -1.20 -8.53 -23.55
C GLU A 354 -1.06 -10.01 -23.92
N LYS A 355 -1.90 -10.48 -24.84
CA LYS A 355 -1.89 -11.88 -25.24
C LYS A 355 -0.51 -12.38 -25.72
N THR A 356 0.25 -11.51 -26.36
CA THR A 356 1.55 -11.83 -26.95
C THR A 356 2.73 -11.19 -26.24
N ASP A 357 2.49 -10.18 -25.41
CA ASP A 357 3.52 -9.43 -24.70
C ASP A 357 3.26 -9.46 -23.21
N GLY A 358 4.25 -9.89 -22.45
CA GLY A 358 4.22 -9.81 -20.98
C GLY A 358 5.53 -9.21 -20.49
N TYR A 359 5.45 -8.14 -19.73
CA TYR A 359 6.62 -7.49 -19.14
C TYR A 359 6.22 -6.62 -17.96
N ILE A 360 7.06 -6.55 -16.94
CA ILE A 360 6.84 -5.65 -15.81
C ILE A 360 8.13 -4.98 -15.36
N PHE A 361 8.03 -3.68 -15.10
CA PHE A 361 9.10 -2.87 -14.56
C PHE A 361 8.54 -1.81 -13.63
N SER A 362 9.07 -1.70 -12.43
CA SER A 362 8.66 -0.64 -11.51
C SER A 362 9.75 -0.24 -10.53
N GLU A 363 9.58 0.93 -9.95
CA GLU A 363 10.31 1.39 -8.78
C GLU A 363 9.37 2.18 -7.87
N THR A 364 9.61 2.16 -6.57
CA THR A 364 9.03 3.11 -5.65
C THR A 364 9.88 4.37 -5.64
N ILE A 365 9.23 5.51 -5.87
CA ILE A 365 9.91 6.81 -6.01
C ILE A 365 9.37 7.83 -5.01
N ARG A 366 10.22 8.81 -4.69
CA ARG A 366 9.88 9.99 -3.91
C ARG A 366 9.95 11.23 -4.80
N VAL A 367 8.94 12.09 -4.73
CA VAL A 367 8.98 13.42 -5.33
C VAL A 367 9.86 14.34 -4.50
N THR A 368 10.76 15.07 -5.15
CA THR A 368 11.55 16.14 -4.55
C THR A 368 11.26 17.48 -5.23
N ASP A 369 11.78 18.57 -4.71
CA ASP A 369 11.59 19.89 -5.32
C ASP A 369 12.12 19.95 -6.76
N ASN A 370 13.19 19.21 -7.06
CA ASN A 370 13.91 19.31 -8.32
C ASN A 370 13.85 18.05 -9.19
N GLY A 371 13.15 17.00 -8.76
CA GLY A 371 13.10 15.74 -9.50
C GLY A 371 12.46 14.61 -8.72
N ALA A 372 12.73 13.37 -9.15
CA ALA A 372 12.37 12.15 -8.45
C ALA A 372 13.61 11.47 -7.88
N LYS A 373 13.42 10.72 -6.79
CA LYS A 373 14.45 9.85 -6.22
C LYS A 373 13.86 8.44 -6.06
N SER A 374 14.55 7.43 -6.60
CA SER A 374 14.18 6.04 -6.37
C SER A 374 14.63 5.57 -4.98
N PHE A 375 13.81 4.71 -4.35
CA PHE A 375 14.21 3.97 -3.15
C PHE A 375 15.02 2.70 -3.46
N SER A 376 15.03 2.28 -4.73
CA SER A 376 15.78 1.12 -5.23
C SER A 376 17.05 1.56 -5.94
N ASN A 377 18.11 0.78 -5.78
CA ASN A 377 19.36 0.87 -6.54
C ASN A 377 19.50 -0.30 -7.53
N MET A 378 18.44 -1.09 -7.74
CA MET A 378 18.48 -2.23 -8.67
C MET A 378 18.68 -1.75 -10.10
N SER A 379 19.50 -2.50 -10.87
CA SER A 379 19.73 -2.21 -12.29
C SER A 379 18.43 -2.11 -13.08
N ARG A 380 18.38 -1.18 -14.03
CA ARG A 380 17.30 -1.02 -15.02
C ARG A 380 17.58 -1.76 -16.33
N GLU A 381 18.72 -2.41 -16.43
CA GLU A 381 19.05 -3.21 -17.59
C GLU A 381 18.24 -4.50 -17.66
N LEU A 382 18.23 -5.10 -18.85
CA LEU A 382 17.58 -6.39 -19.08
C LEU A 382 18.28 -7.47 -18.25
N LEU A 383 17.52 -8.17 -17.41
CA LEU A 383 18.03 -9.22 -16.55
C LEU A 383 17.95 -10.58 -17.28
N VAL A 384 19.11 -11.16 -17.57
CA VAL A 384 19.25 -12.45 -18.26
C VAL A 384 20.14 -13.37 -17.43
N ASN A 385 19.62 -14.57 -17.13
CA ASN A 385 20.37 -15.68 -16.54
C ASN A 385 20.71 -16.69 -17.66
N HIS A 386 21.84 -17.38 -17.55
CA HIS A 386 22.34 -18.37 -18.53
C HIS A 386 22.47 -19.77 -17.93
#